data_474055026bca911b494038377ebbebda
#
_entry.id   474055026bca911b494038377ebbebda
#
_cell.length_a   1.000
_cell.length_b   1.000
_cell.length_c   1.000
_cell.angle_alpha   90.00
_cell.angle_beta   90.00
_cell.angle_gamma   90.00
#
_symmetry.space_group_name_H-M   'P 1'
#
loop_
_entity.id
_entity.type
_entity.pdbx_description
1 polymer ?
#
loop_
_entity_poly.entity_id
_entity_poly.type
_entity_poly.pdbx_seq_one_letter_code
_entity_poly.pdbx_strand_id
1 'polypeptide(L)'
;MPQLLHNFGESPFKKKSEIYNELITDFGKVIINGRYLEKSEIQEKVDTLCKWMCTTPKTTIYRLDNFHYTDDLEKLKNALKQNDKPDPSIHFLPDLPNGIIAVDGWDSSVSLDLNRYPDEIVVDAACGAAVLRGSHVYAPGIIGMPNGLNIDTKVSVFADVAGQCKKGLIKPYADGNKIYLGNGILRQTRKELFGKAAKNPRGIAIIMTDVISRVPQLNVNDESLRPHALLQNLPSIICSLVLNPQPGETILDMCAAPGNKTTHISFLMKGQGTIIALEKNSGKVIRFKEKCNDENIKIFCYDATKAVIEQEHISVHTDGPPYEEDYFDRILLDTPCSALGQRPQLYNTITSAQLRSYVPLQRSLFTAAVRLLKPKGTLVYSTCTVTIAENEGLIAWALKQFPELTLESASERIKTDRHGTPGYTVDGLTDENAKKVRRFGPESDSVGFFIACLKKCS
;
A
#
# COMPACT_ATOMS: atom_id res chain seq x y z
N MET A 1 -24.21 7.71 14.76
CA MET A 1 -23.80 8.79 13.83
C MET A 1 -22.64 8.26 13.02
N PRO A 2 -22.55 8.44 11.69
CA PRO A 2 -21.39 8.02 10.94
C PRO A 2 -20.17 8.76 11.50
N GLN A 3 -19.11 8.00 11.85
CA GLN A 3 -17.82 8.58 12.24
C GLN A 3 -17.37 9.54 11.14
N LEU A 4 -17.19 10.81 11.50
CA LEU A 4 -16.66 11.83 10.59
C LEU A 4 -15.26 11.37 10.15
N LEU A 5 -15.13 11.01 8.90
CA LEU A 5 -13.82 10.80 8.26
C LEU A 5 -13.05 12.12 8.38
N HIS A 6 -11.89 12.10 9.04
CA HIS A 6 -11.03 13.27 9.09
C HIS A 6 -10.55 13.59 7.67
N ASN A 7 -11.07 14.67 7.11
CA ASN A 7 -10.67 15.19 5.81
C ASN A 7 -9.58 16.25 6.00
N PHE A 8 -8.42 16.02 5.40
CA PHE A 8 -7.26 16.90 5.49
C PHE A 8 -7.11 17.86 4.31
N GLY A 9 -8.09 17.91 3.41
CA GLY A 9 -8.08 18.84 2.27
C GLY A 9 -9.02 18.42 1.15
N GLU A 10 -9.17 19.30 0.17
CA GLU A 10 -9.98 19.06 -1.03
C GLU A 10 -9.21 18.28 -2.10
N SER A 11 -7.88 18.32 -2.07
CA SER A 11 -7.00 17.63 -3.02
C SER A 11 -5.57 17.58 -2.50
N PRO A 12 -4.85 16.46 -2.66
CA PRO A 12 -3.47 16.33 -2.20
C PRO A 12 -2.45 16.94 -3.17
N PHE A 13 -2.86 17.35 -4.38
CA PHE A 13 -1.93 17.67 -5.46
C PHE A 13 -1.41 19.10 -5.40
N LYS A 14 -0.08 19.26 -5.49
CA LYS A 14 0.57 20.57 -5.62
C LYS A 14 0.14 21.30 -6.88
N LYS A 15 0.08 20.59 -8.02
CA LYS A 15 -0.40 21.07 -9.31
C LYS A 15 -1.82 20.58 -9.54
N LYS A 16 -2.75 21.06 -8.71
CA LYS A 16 -4.14 20.57 -8.69
C LYS A 16 -4.77 20.54 -10.08
N SER A 17 -4.65 21.60 -10.87
CA SER A 17 -5.24 21.68 -12.20
C SER A 17 -4.65 20.68 -13.19
N GLU A 18 -3.32 20.46 -13.17
CA GLU A 18 -2.62 19.53 -14.07
C GLU A 18 -3.10 18.09 -13.87
N ILE A 19 -2.98 17.58 -12.63
CA ILE A 19 -3.36 16.20 -12.32
C ILE A 19 -4.87 16.01 -12.35
N TYR A 20 -5.63 17.02 -11.94
CA TYR A 20 -7.08 17.00 -12.04
C TYR A 20 -7.55 16.79 -13.51
N ASN A 21 -6.96 17.52 -14.47
CA ASN A 21 -7.27 17.35 -15.88
C ASN A 21 -6.86 15.97 -16.44
N GLU A 22 -5.73 15.40 -15.97
CA GLU A 22 -5.35 14.02 -16.29
C GLU A 22 -6.43 13.03 -15.82
N LEU A 23 -6.89 13.17 -14.57
CA LEU A 23 -7.95 12.32 -14.03
C LEU A 23 -9.28 12.50 -14.75
N ILE A 24 -9.68 13.73 -15.09
CA ILE A 24 -10.88 14.01 -15.92
C ILE A 24 -10.79 13.27 -17.26
N THR A 25 -9.64 13.39 -17.94
CA THR A 25 -9.41 12.71 -19.23
C THR A 25 -9.45 11.19 -19.08
N ASP A 26 -8.87 10.67 -18.00
CA ASP A 26 -8.80 9.25 -17.74
C ASP A 26 -10.17 8.64 -17.40
N PHE A 27 -10.93 9.27 -16.51
CA PHE A 27 -12.30 8.86 -16.18
C PHE A 27 -13.32 9.09 -17.31
N GLY A 28 -13.00 9.95 -18.27
CA GLY A 28 -13.79 10.10 -19.51
C GLY A 28 -13.85 8.86 -20.38
N LYS A 29 -13.01 7.85 -20.13
CA LYS A 29 -13.03 6.54 -20.82
C LYS A 29 -14.02 5.54 -20.21
N VAL A 30 -14.63 5.86 -19.06
CA VAL A 30 -15.55 4.98 -18.36
C VAL A 30 -16.90 4.93 -19.05
N ILE A 31 -17.41 3.71 -19.23
CA ILE A 31 -18.73 3.41 -19.83
C ILE A 31 -19.65 2.87 -18.73
N ILE A 32 -20.82 3.49 -18.57
CA ILE A 32 -21.86 3.03 -17.65
C ILE A 32 -23.17 2.93 -18.43
N ASN A 33 -23.88 1.83 -18.32
CA ASN A 33 -25.13 1.55 -19.04
C ASN A 33 -25.01 1.76 -20.57
N GLY A 34 -23.87 1.38 -21.13
CA GLY A 34 -23.61 1.46 -22.57
C GLY A 34 -23.29 2.87 -23.11
N ARG A 35 -23.12 3.88 -22.25
CA ARG A 35 -22.70 5.23 -22.65
C ARG A 35 -21.47 5.71 -21.88
N TYR A 36 -20.68 6.59 -22.47
CA TYR A 36 -19.66 7.31 -21.75
C TYR A 36 -20.26 8.24 -20.70
N LEU A 37 -19.53 8.48 -19.63
CA LEU A 37 -19.93 9.45 -18.61
C LEU A 37 -20.01 10.87 -19.20
N GLU A 38 -20.99 11.64 -18.74
CA GLU A 38 -21.10 13.06 -19.05
C GLU A 38 -20.06 13.87 -18.26
N LYS A 39 -19.74 15.07 -18.75
CA LYS A 39 -18.72 15.93 -18.14
C LYS A 39 -18.98 16.21 -16.66
N SER A 40 -20.24 16.41 -16.26
CA SER A 40 -20.65 16.63 -14.87
C SER A 40 -20.43 15.39 -14.00
N GLU A 41 -20.75 14.20 -14.50
CA GLU A 41 -20.57 12.92 -13.81
C GLU A 41 -19.07 12.61 -13.60
N ILE A 42 -18.24 12.89 -14.63
CA ILE A 42 -16.79 12.73 -14.53
C ILE A 42 -16.23 13.68 -13.46
N GLN A 43 -16.66 14.93 -13.48
CA GLN A 43 -16.20 15.95 -12.53
C GLN A 43 -16.55 15.56 -11.09
N GLU A 44 -17.79 15.13 -10.83
CA GLU A 44 -18.25 14.67 -9.51
C GLU A 44 -17.41 13.48 -9.01
N LYS A 45 -17.15 12.48 -9.88
CA LYS A 45 -16.31 11.33 -9.53
C LYS A 45 -14.89 11.74 -9.19
N VAL A 46 -14.28 12.62 -9.96
CA VAL A 46 -12.89 13.08 -9.73
C VAL A 46 -12.81 13.96 -8.48
N ASP A 47 -13.79 14.82 -8.22
CA ASP A 47 -13.87 15.62 -6.99
C ASP A 47 -14.01 14.73 -5.76
N THR A 48 -14.90 13.74 -5.82
CA THR A 48 -15.09 12.76 -4.75
C THR A 48 -13.79 11.97 -4.51
N LEU A 49 -13.11 11.55 -5.56
CA LEU A 49 -11.85 10.84 -5.48
C LEU A 49 -10.75 11.68 -4.83
N CYS A 50 -10.59 12.94 -5.24
CA CYS A 50 -9.60 13.85 -4.66
C CYS A 50 -9.83 14.08 -3.17
N LYS A 51 -11.08 14.32 -2.76
CA LYS A 51 -11.46 14.45 -1.35
C LYS A 51 -11.19 13.17 -0.56
N TRP A 52 -11.58 12.03 -1.13
CA TRP A 52 -11.36 10.74 -0.48
C TRP A 52 -9.87 10.42 -0.29
N MET A 53 -8.98 10.77 -1.23
CA MET A 53 -7.54 10.64 -1.07
C MET A 53 -7.01 11.39 0.17
N CYS A 54 -7.67 12.47 0.58
CA CYS A 54 -7.31 13.26 1.76
C CYS A 54 -7.91 12.72 3.07
N THR A 55 -8.61 11.59 3.06
CA THR A 55 -9.23 11.00 4.25
C THR A 55 -8.48 9.79 4.78
N THR A 56 -8.54 9.52 6.08
CA THR A 56 -7.99 8.29 6.68
C THR A 56 -8.97 7.11 6.54
N PRO A 57 -8.48 5.87 6.36
CA PRO A 57 -9.28 4.68 6.60
C PRO A 57 -9.81 4.66 8.05
N LYS A 58 -11.01 4.11 8.27
CA LYS A 58 -11.60 3.95 9.60
C LYS A 58 -10.99 2.78 10.36
N THR A 59 -10.61 1.76 9.62
CA THR A 59 -10.07 0.52 10.16
C THR A 59 -8.62 0.29 9.73
N THR A 60 -7.86 -0.30 10.61
CA THR A 60 -6.50 -0.78 10.36
C THR A 60 -6.52 -2.29 10.29
N ILE A 61 -5.87 -2.87 9.26
CA ILE A 61 -5.87 -4.32 9.06
C ILE A 61 -4.53 -4.89 9.44
N TYR A 62 -4.59 -5.97 10.23
CA TYR A 62 -3.45 -6.79 10.61
C TYR A 62 -3.60 -8.19 10.04
N ARG A 63 -2.51 -8.74 9.50
CA ARG A 63 -2.37 -10.13 9.16
C ARG A 63 -1.53 -10.83 10.22
N LEU A 64 -2.07 -11.88 10.80
CA LEU A 64 -1.39 -12.76 11.74
C LEU A 64 -1.11 -14.09 11.04
N ASP A 65 0.16 -14.38 10.75
CA ASP A 65 0.57 -15.65 10.18
C ASP A 65 0.62 -16.70 11.30
N ASN A 66 0.17 -17.95 11.05
CA ASN A 66 0.06 -19.02 12.04
C ASN A 66 -0.84 -18.68 13.25
N PHE A 67 -1.97 -18.04 12.99
CA PHE A 67 -2.89 -17.54 14.00
C PHE A 67 -3.41 -18.63 14.95
N HIS A 68 -3.08 -18.51 16.24
CA HIS A 68 -3.66 -19.26 17.34
C HIS A 68 -4.68 -18.40 18.09
N TYR A 69 -5.95 -18.68 17.87
CA TYR A 69 -7.10 -17.82 18.14
C TYR A 69 -7.08 -17.08 19.50
N THR A 70 -6.75 -17.77 20.58
CA THR A 70 -6.76 -17.17 21.93
C THR A 70 -5.53 -16.33 22.21
N ASP A 71 -4.34 -16.88 21.98
CA ASP A 71 -3.08 -16.28 22.41
C ASP A 71 -2.66 -15.09 21.58
N ASP A 72 -2.84 -15.16 20.25
CA ASP A 72 -2.41 -14.08 19.36
C ASP A 72 -3.37 -12.89 19.37
N LEU A 73 -4.68 -13.14 19.58
CA LEU A 73 -5.65 -12.07 19.78
C LEU A 73 -5.38 -11.30 21.08
N GLU A 74 -5.08 -12.00 22.17
CA GLU A 74 -4.70 -11.37 23.43
C GLU A 74 -3.39 -10.57 23.32
N LYS A 75 -2.38 -11.11 22.65
CA LYS A 75 -1.13 -10.39 22.37
C LYS A 75 -1.39 -9.12 21.55
N LEU A 76 -2.22 -9.20 20.51
CA LEU A 76 -2.57 -8.05 19.69
C LEU A 76 -3.33 -7.00 20.51
N LYS A 77 -4.31 -7.40 21.34
CA LYS A 77 -5.01 -6.49 22.25
C LYS A 77 -4.05 -5.78 23.17
N ASN A 78 -3.14 -6.52 23.82
CA ASN A 78 -2.16 -5.95 24.73
C ASN A 78 -1.19 -4.98 24.03
N ALA A 79 -0.76 -5.29 22.80
CA ALA A 79 0.10 -4.41 22.01
C ALA A 79 -0.57 -3.12 21.55
N LEU A 80 -1.89 -3.15 21.36
CA LEU A 80 -2.69 -1.98 20.99
C LEU A 80 -3.20 -1.19 22.20
N LYS A 81 -3.06 -1.74 23.41
CA LYS A 81 -3.53 -1.13 24.64
C LYS A 81 -2.75 0.16 24.94
N GLN A 82 -3.48 1.23 25.21
CA GLN A 82 -2.94 2.52 25.63
C GLN A 82 -3.49 2.85 27.00
N ASN A 83 -2.61 3.23 27.95
CA ASN A 83 -2.88 3.26 29.40
C ASN A 83 -4.14 4.01 29.80
N ASP A 84 -4.54 5.05 29.13
CA ASP A 84 -5.68 5.90 29.52
C ASP A 84 -6.87 5.81 28.55
N LYS A 85 -6.91 4.76 27.71
CA LYS A 85 -7.93 4.61 26.68
C LYS A 85 -8.60 3.22 26.77
N PRO A 86 -9.86 3.10 26.33
CA PRO A 86 -10.52 1.80 26.28
C PRO A 86 -9.79 0.87 25.31
N ASP A 87 -9.98 -0.42 25.50
CA ASP A 87 -9.45 -1.40 24.56
C ASP A 87 -10.00 -1.16 23.15
N PRO A 88 -9.19 -1.27 22.10
CA PRO A 88 -9.64 -1.07 20.75
C PRO A 88 -10.65 -2.15 20.34
N SER A 89 -11.63 -1.76 19.52
CA SER A 89 -12.54 -2.72 18.89
C SER A 89 -11.78 -3.56 17.87
N ILE A 90 -11.79 -4.87 18.05
CA ILE A 90 -11.10 -5.83 17.19
C ILE A 90 -12.12 -6.84 16.68
N HIS A 91 -12.16 -7.06 15.37
CA HIS A 91 -13.06 -8.03 14.76
C HIS A 91 -12.44 -8.74 13.56
N PHE A 92 -12.93 -9.92 13.26
CA PHE A 92 -12.55 -10.67 12.06
C PHE A 92 -13.33 -10.15 10.85
N LEU A 93 -12.68 -10.16 9.70
CA LEU A 93 -13.35 -9.82 8.46
C LEU A 93 -14.17 -11.03 7.98
N PRO A 94 -15.47 -10.85 7.67
CA PRO A 94 -16.30 -11.92 7.15
C PRO A 94 -15.74 -12.51 5.86
N ASP A 95 -15.86 -13.82 5.71
CA ASP A 95 -15.51 -14.59 4.51
C ASP A 95 -14.01 -14.56 4.13
N LEU A 96 -13.13 -14.08 5.03
CA LEU A 96 -11.68 -14.14 4.88
C LEU A 96 -11.08 -15.13 5.87
N PRO A 97 -9.87 -15.66 5.59
CA PRO A 97 -9.20 -16.56 6.52
C PRO A 97 -9.04 -15.95 7.92
N ASN A 98 -9.18 -16.78 8.97
CA ASN A 98 -8.83 -16.39 10.33
C ASN A 98 -7.37 -15.89 10.37
N GLY A 99 -7.10 -14.88 11.19
CA GLY A 99 -5.80 -14.20 11.19
C GLY A 99 -5.79 -12.90 10.39
N ILE A 100 -6.86 -12.59 9.62
CA ILE A 100 -7.05 -11.26 9.05
C ILE A 100 -8.00 -10.49 9.96
N ILE A 101 -7.44 -9.52 10.67
CA ILE A 101 -8.10 -8.82 11.76
C ILE A 101 -8.22 -7.35 11.43
N ALA A 102 -9.40 -6.79 11.65
CA ALA A 102 -9.69 -5.37 11.58
C ALA A 102 -9.68 -4.76 12.97
N VAL A 103 -9.03 -3.63 13.11
CA VAL A 103 -8.99 -2.81 14.33
C VAL A 103 -9.62 -1.46 14.00
N ASP A 104 -10.71 -1.14 14.69
CA ASP A 104 -11.40 0.13 14.48
C ASP A 104 -10.70 1.27 15.21
N GLY A 105 -10.76 2.45 14.62
CA GLY A 105 -10.40 3.67 15.32
C GLY A 105 -11.36 3.95 16.49
N TRP A 106 -10.88 4.61 17.54
CA TRP A 106 -11.72 5.04 18.64
C TRP A 106 -12.81 6.02 18.17
N ASP A 107 -13.98 5.85 18.68
CA ASP A 107 -15.07 6.77 18.41
C ASP A 107 -14.90 8.14 19.11
N SER A 108 -15.83 9.06 18.90
CA SER A 108 -15.78 10.41 19.45
C SER A 108 -15.95 10.49 20.98
N SER A 109 -16.42 9.43 21.63
CA SER A 109 -16.59 9.38 23.10
C SER A 109 -15.26 9.25 23.82
N VAL A 110 -14.24 8.69 23.16
CA VAL A 110 -12.90 8.56 23.75
C VAL A 110 -12.22 9.93 23.79
N SER A 111 -11.86 10.37 25.00
CA SER A 111 -11.12 11.62 25.19
C SER A 111 -9.68 11.48 24.70
N LEU A 112 -9.21 12.44 23.90
CA LEU A 112 -7.83 12.59 23.46
C LEU A 112 -7.25 13.87 24.03
N ASP A 113 -6.01 13.85 24.49
CA ASP A 113 -5.27 15.06 24.80
C ASP A 113 -4.74 15.69 23.51
N LEU A 114 -5.55 16.57 22.93
CA LEU A 114 -5.21 17.33 21.72
C LEU A 114 -4.80 18.76 22.03
N ASN A 115 -4.52 19.09 23.31
CA ASN A 115 -3.96 20.37 23.68
C ASN A 115 -2.55 20.50 23.07
N ARG A 116 -2.31 21.59 22.33
CA ARG A 116 -1.04 21.79 21.67
C ARG A 116 0.04 22.17 22.66
N TYR A 117 1.13 21.42 22.64
CA TYR A 117 2.35 21.77 23.37
C TYR A 117 3.13 22.85 22.62
N PRO A 118 3.91 23.71 23.32
CA PRO A 118 4.69 24.79 22.69
C PRO A 118 5.79 24.27 21.77
N ASP A 119 6.28 23.05 22.04
CA ASP A 119 7.34 22.43 21.27
C ASP A 119 6.78 21.69 20.07
N GLU A 120 6.91 22.29 18.89
CA GLU A 120 6.38 21.78 17.64
C GLU A 120 7.43 21.00 16.85
N ILE A 121 7.10 19.77 16.46
CA ILE A 121 7.91 18.96 15.55
C ILE A 121 7.22 18.88 14.19
N VAL A 122 7.96 19.16 13.12
CA VAL A 122 7.45 19.07 11.76
C VAL A 122 7.99 17.83 11.08
N VAL A 123 7.08 17.02 10.53
CA VAL A 123 7.40 15.84 9.73
C VAL A 123 7.02 16.06 8.27
N ASP A 124 7.62 15.29 7.35
CA ASP A 124 7.19 15.30 5.97
C ASP A 124 5.78 14.71 5.80
N ALA A 125 5.15 14.98 4.67
CA ALA A 125 3.78 14.55 4.38
C ALA A 125 3.62 13.02 4.39
N ALA A 126 4.63 12.27 3.96
CA ALA A 126 4.58 10.81 3.94
C ALA A 126 4.62 10.23 5.35
N CYS A 127 5.47 10.78 6.23
CA CYS A 127 5.51 10.45 7.65
C CYS A 127 4.20 10.84 8.33
N GLY A 128 3.67 12.03 8.05
CA GLY A 128 2.38 12.48 8.58
C GLY A 128 1.23 11.53 8.19
N ALA A 129 1.19 11.12 6.94
CA ALA A 129 0.22 10.14 6.47
C ALA A 129 0.37 8.78 7.18
N ALA A 130 1.60 8.34 7.46
CA ALA A 130 1.84 7.10 8.21
C ALA A 130 1.37 7.23 9.67
N VAL A 131 1.62 8.36 10.33
CA VAL A 131 1.13 8.65 11.69
C VAL A 131 -0.39 8.57 11.76
N LEU A 132 -1.08 9.16 10.79
CA LEU A 132 -2.54 9.10 10.71
C LEU A 132 -3.09 7.69 10.48
N ARG A 133 -2.27 6.75 10.02
CA ARG A 133 -2.60 5.32 9.90
C ARG A 133 -2.15 4.46 11.09
N GLY A 134 -1.74 5.06 12.20
CA GLY A 134 -1.36 4.35 13.41
C GLY A 134 0.14 4.08 13.58
N SER A 135 0.99 4.74 12.79
CA SER A 135 2.45 4.67 12.97
C SER A 135 2.93 5.68 13.99
N HIS A 136 4.04 5.37 14.66
CA HIS A 136 4.85 6.36 15.36
C HIS A 136 5.68 7.18 14.38
N VAL A 137 6.28 8.28 14.84
CA VAL A 137 7.19 9.09 14.02
C VAL A 137 8.58 8.45 14.01
N TYR A 138 9.02 8.03 12.81
CA TYR A 138 10.38 7.54 12.61
C TYR A 138 11.35 8.67 12.26
N ALA A 139 12.59 8.55 12.71
CA ALA A 139 13.64 9.54 12.56
C ALA A 139 13.82 10.14 11.15
N PRO A 140 13.76 9.34 10.04
CA PRO A 140 13.90 9.90 8.70
C PRO A 140 12.83 10.90 8.30
N GLY A 141 11.61 10.77 8.89
CA GLY A 141 10.45 11.62 8.57
C GLY A 141 10.47 13.00 9.25
N ILE A 142 11.32 13.22 10.23
CA ILE A 142 11.42 14.53 10.91
C ILE A 142 12.22 15.52 10.04
N ILE A 143 11.61 16.65 9.75
CA ILE A 143 12.21 17.72 8.92
C ILE A 143 12.41 19.03 9.69
N GLY A 144 11.64 19.30 10.74
CA GLY A 144 11.78 20.47 11.60
C GLY A 144 11.66 20.13 13.08
N MET A 145 12.53 20.72 13.91
CA MET A 145 12.56 20.51 15.35
C MET A 145 13.30 21.68 16.06
N PRO A 146 12.75 22.25 17.14
CA PRO A 146 13.45 23.26 17.95
C PRO A 146 14.75 22.74 18.56
N ASN A 147 15.60 23.66 19.02
CA ASN A 147 16.78 23.32 19.80
C ASN A 147 16.41 23.09 21.28
N GLY A 148 17.26 22.35 22.00
CA GLY A 148 17.19 22.23 23.46
C GLY A 148 16.17 21.26 24.02
N LEU A 149 15.47 20.48 23.16
CA LEU A 149 14.53 19.48 23.63
C LEU A 149 15.26 18.24 24.13
N ASN A 150 14.80 17.74 25.27
CA ASN A 150 15.31 16.51 25.89
C ASN A 150 14.40 15.31 25.55
N ILE A 151 14.95 14.12 25.72
CA ILE A 151 14.16 12.87 25.70
C ILE A 151 13.04 12.99 26.74
N ASP A 152 11.88 12.37 26.46
CA ASP A 152 10.65 12.39 27.27
C ASP A 152 9.89 13.73 27.28
N THR A 153 10.36 14.76 26.54
CA THR A 153 9.58 15.98 26.31
C THR A 153 8.29 15.64 25.54
N LYS A 154 7.16 16.16 26.03
CA LYS A 154 5.88 16.14 25.30
C LYS A 154 5.90 17.17 24.20
N VAL A 155 5.55 16.77 22.98
CA VAL A 155 5.62 17.59 21.78
C VAL A 155 4.35 17.50 20.95
N SER A 156 4.06 18.56 20.21
CA SER A 156 3.00 18.57 19.19
C SER A 156 3.60 18.28 17.83
N VAL A 157 3.00 17.35 17.09
CA VAL A 157 3.50 16.89 15.78
C VAL A 157 2.64 17.45 14.67
N PHE A 158 3.30 18.00 13.65
CA PHE A 158 2.65 18.58 12.46
C PHE A 158 3.25 17.99 11.18
N ALA A 159 2.44 17.81 10.15
CA ALA A 159 2.91 17.46 8.82
C ALA A 159 3.04 18.71 7.94
N ASP A 160 4.14 18.80 7.18
CA ASP A 160 4.27 19.77 6.10
C ASP A 160 3.38 19.38 4.91
N VAL A 161 2.41 20.23 4.60
CA VAL A 161 1.47 20.03 3.48
C VAL A 161 1.74 21.00 2.33
N ALA A 162 2.73 21.85 2.44
CA ALA A 162 3.19 22.77 1.40
C ALA A 162 4.46 22.27 0.70
N GLY A 163 5.19 21.31 1.30
CA GLY A 163 6.48 20.83 0.81
C GLY A 163 7.57 21.90 0.83
N GLN A 164 7.50 22.83 1.77
CA GLN A 164 8.41 23.98 1.87
C GLN A 164 9.31 23.96 3.12
N CYS A 165 9.04 23.07 4.06
CA CYS A 165 9.85 22.95 5.26
C CYS A 165 11.23 22.40 4.92
N LYS A 166 12.28 23.16 5.22
CA LYS A 166 13.66 22.74 5.01
C LYS A 166 14.09 21.77 6.10
N LYS A 167 14.76 20.69 5.72
CA LYS A 167 15.31 19.70 6.65
C LYS A 167 16.26 20.39 7.65
N GLY A 168 16.02 20.15 8.94
CA GLY A 168 16.77 20.76 10.05
C GLY A 168 16.24 22.14 10.47
N LEU A 169 15.04 22.55 10.06
CA LEU A 169 14.39 23.79 10.50
C LEU A 169 14.34 23.86 12.03
N ILE A 170 14.72 25.02 12.60
CA ILE A 170 14.74 25.28 14.07
C ILE A 170 13.58 26.18 14.46
N LYS A 171 13.28 27.18 13.60
CA LYS A 171 12.25 28.18 13.86
C LYS A 171 10.85 27.60 13.67
N PRO A 172 9.79 28.16 14.30
CA PRO A 172 8.42 27.79 14.04
C PRO A 172 8.10 27.81 12.55
N TYR A 173 7.38 26.78 12.08
CA TYR A 173 6.94 26.68 10.69
C TYR A 173 5.55 27.32 10.53
N ALA A 174 5.31 28.00 9.42
CA ALA A 174 4.09 28.78 9.22
C ALA A 174 2.82 27.91 9.30
N ASP A 175 1.81 28.37 10.02
CA ASP A 175 0.56 27.63 10.30
C ASP A 175 -0.22 27.23 9.03
N GLY A 176 -0.23 28.08 8.00
CA GLY A 176 -0.90 27.79 6.74
C GLY A 176 -0.26 26.65 5.91
N ASN A 177 0.95 26.22 6.28
CA ASN A 177 1.75 25.22 5.55
C ASN A 177 1.82 23.87 6.25
N LYS A 178 1.22 23.72 7.43
CA LYS A 178 1.27 22.51 8.24
C LYS A 178 -0.11 22.10 8.75
N ILE A 179 -0.28 20.80 8.97
CA ILE A 179 -1.47 20.20 9.59
C ILE A 179 -1.05 19.56 10.91
N TYR A 180 -1.79 19.84 11.98
CA TYR A 180 -1.60 19.17 13.26
C TYR A 180 -2.02 17.70 13.15
N LEU A 181 -1.18 16.81 13.68
CA LEU A 181 -1.41 15.36 13.65
C LEU A 181 -1.79 14.80 15.01
N GLY A 182 -1.30 15.42 16.07
CA GLY A 182 -1.48 14.94 17.43
C GLY A 182 -0.27 15.23 18.32
N ASN A 183 -0.27 14.61 19.51
CA ASN A 183 0.78 14.75 20.50
C ASN A 183 1.61 13.46 20.63
N GLY A 184 2.82 13.60 21.13
CA GLY A 184 3.71 12.48 21.36
C GLY A 184 4.85 12.82 22.34
N ILE A 185 5.64 11.79 22.63
CA ILE A 185 6.79 11.85 23.55
C ILE A 185 8.08 11.66 22.75
N LEU A 186 9.00 12.62 22.87
CA LEU A 186 10.27 12.62 22.17
C LEU A 186 11.17 11.47 22.67
N ARG A 187 11.79 10.74 21.73
CA ARG A 187 12.71 9.61 22.00
C ARG A 187 14.09 9.80 21.40
N GLN A 188 14.28 10.78 20.52
CA GLN A 188 15.58 11.13 19.95
C GLN A 188 15.77 12.64 19.96
N THR A 189 16.94 13.06 20.39
CA THR A 189 17.31 14.47 20.44
C THR A 189 17.62 15.04 19.07
N ARG A 190 17.61 16.37 18.93
CA ARG A 190 18.01 17.03 17.69
C ARG A 190 19.44 16.67 17.26
N LYS A 191 20.36 16.43 18.20
CA LYS A 191 21.74 16.02 17.90
C LYS A 191 21.80 14.67 17.21
N GLU A 192 20.95 13.72 17.61
CA GLU A 192 20.83 12.39 17.02
C GLU A 192 20.16 12.43 15.63
N LEU A 193 19.22 13.36 15.41
CA LEU A 193 18.48 13.49 14.15
C LEU A 193 19.20 14.32 13.08
N PHE A 194 19.87 15.40 13.46
CA PHE A 194 20.45 16.41 12.55
C PHE A 194 21.93 16.73 12.83
N GLY A 195 22.54 16.11 13.83
CA GLY A 195 23.95 16.36 14.17
C GLY A 195 24.90 15.87 13.08
N LYS A 196 26.14 16.40 13.08
CA LYS A 196 27.16 16.02 12.07
C LYS A 196 27.47 14.53 12.00
N ALA A 197 27.24 13.77 13.09
CA ALA A 197 27.40 12.34 13.18
C ALA A 197 26.15 11.55 12.71
N ALA A 198 25.01 12.20 12.52
CA ALA A 198 23.73 11.59 12.15
C ALA A 198 23.66 11.30 10.64
N LYS A 199 24.50 10.40 10.12
CA LYS A 199 24.53 10.11 8.67
C LYS A 199 23.23 9.47 8.16
N ASN A 200 22.57 8.63 8.97
CA ASN A 200 21.27 7.99 8.62
C ASN A 200 20.49 7.70 9.92
N PRO A 201 19.79 8.67 10.50
CA PRO A 201 19.04 8.46 11.73
C PRO A 201 17.96 7.39 11.49
N ARG A 202 17.85 6.43 12.42
CA ARG A 202 16.92 5.28 12.35
C ARG A 202 16.12 5.18 13.63
N GLY A 203 15.08 4.35 13.59
CA GLY A 203 14.23 4.05 14.74
C GLY A 203 13.14 5.09 14.99
N ILE A 204 12.41 4.89 16.07
CA ILE A 204 11.32 5.76 16.48
C ILE A 204 11.90 6.99 17.17
N ALA A 205 11.57 8.15 16.67
CA ALA A 205 11.99 9.43 17.23
C ALA A 205 10.91 10.07 18.10
N ILE A 206 9.62 9.80 17.84
CA ILE A 206 8.50 10.23 18.70
C ILE A 206 7.52 9.08 18.84
N ILE A 207 7.20 8.71 20.07
CA ILE A 207 6.07 7.83 20.37
C ILE A 207 4.81 8.69 20.38
N MET A 208 3.92 8.49 19.41
CA MET A 208 2.64 9.18 19.39
C MET A 208 1.74 8.67 20.51
N THR A 209 1.10 9.58 21.23
CA THR A 209 0.17 9.28 22.33
C THR A 209 -1.29 9.55 21.92
N ASP A 210 -1.54 10.69 21.29
CA ASP A 210 -2.87 11.14 20.88
C ASP A 210 -2.82 11.64 19.45
N VAL A 211 -3.48 10.92 18.55
CA VAL A 211 -3.50 11.24 17.12
C VAL A 211 -4.92 11.58 16.70
N ILE A 212 -5.06 12.67 15.94
CA ILE A 212 -6.37 13.17 15.51
C ILE A 212 -7.18 12.15 14.69
N SER A 213 -6.54 11.20 14.02
CA SER A 213 -7.19 10.11 13.27
C SER A 213 -7.86 9.07 14.17
N ARG A 214 -7.58 9.08 15.47
CA ARG A 214 -8.13 8.13 16.45
C ARG A 214 -7.77 6.67 16.18
N VAL A 215 -6.76 6.40 15.37
CA VAL A 215 -6.29 5.04 15.08
C VAL A 215 -5.37 4.58 16.21
N PRO A 216 -5.61 3.40 16.84
CA PRO A 216 -4.71 2.85 17.84
C PRO A 216 -3.32 2.60 17.25
N GLN A 217 -2.27 3.01 17.97
CA GLN A 217 -0.89 2.73 17.59
C GLN A 217 -0.41 1.44 18.25
N LEU A 218 0.43 0.67 17.53
CA LEU A 218 1.09 -0.49 18.13
C LEU A 218 2.04 -0.07 19.23
N ASN A 219 1.98 -0.75 20.36
CA ASN A 219 2.98 -0.61 21.40
C ASN A 219 4.32 -1.16 20.89
N VAL A 220 5.28 -0.25 20.70
CA VAL A 220 6.59 -0.58 20.10
C VAL A 220 7.46 -1.47 20.97
N ASN A 221 7.16 -1.59 22.25
CA ASN A 221 7.93 -2.39 23.20
C ASN A 221 7.46 -3.87 23.23
N ASP A 222 6.36 -4.18 22.56
CA ASP A 222 5.88 -5.56 22.49
C ASP A 222 6.53 -6.31 21.32
N GLU A 223 7.72 -6.85 21.55
CA GLU A 223 8.44 -7.68 20.59
C GLU A 223 7.77 -9.05 20.37
N SER A 224 6.85 -9.44 21.25
CA SER A 224 6.17 -10.75 21.16
C SER A 224 5.25 -10.87 19.94
N LEU A 225 4.79 -9.71 19.38
CA LEU A 225 4.00 -9.67 18.15
C LEU A 225 4.84 -9.62 16.87
N ARG A 226 6.11 -9.21 16.98
CA ARG A 226 7.04 -9.29 15.88
C ARG A 226 7.72 -10.65 15.90
N PRO A 227 7.62 -11.48 14.91
CA PRO A 227 7.31 -11.27 13.49
C PRO A 227 5.88 -11.63 13.07
N HIS A 228 4.97 -11.94 13.95
CA HIS A 228 3.71 -12.61 13.64
C HIS A 228 2.57 -11.66 13.20
N ALA A 229 2.53 -10.42 13.69
CA ALA A 229 1.52 -9.43 13.31
C ALA A 229 2.08 -8.44 12.29
N LEU A 230 1.56 -8.47 11.08
CA LEU A 230 1.95 -7.58 9.99
C LEU A 230 0.83 -6.58 9.69
N LEU A 231 1.14 -5.28 9.79
CA LEU A 231 0.28 -4.24 9.27
C LEU A 231 0.25 -4.32 7.74
N GLN A 232 -0.90 -4.68 7.15
CA GLN A 232 -1.05 -4.84 5.71
C GLN A 232 -2.43 -4.40 5.26
N ASN A 233 -2.51 -3.60 4.19
CA ASN A 233 -3.78 -3.16 3.63
C ASN A 233 -4.61 -4.35 3.12
N LEU A 234 -5.90 -4.34 3.39
CA LEU A 234 -6.82 -5.41 3.00
C LEU A 234 -6.72 -5.80 1.52
N PRO A 235 -6.72 -4.87 0.53
CA PRO A 235 -6.61 -5.26 -0.87
C PRO A 235 -5.29 -5.98 -1.20
N SER A 236 -4.21 -5.64 -0.49
CA SER A 236 -2.90 -6.30 -0.65
C SER A 236 -2.94 -7.74 -0.13
N ILE A 237 -3.69 -8.02 0.93
CA ILE A 237 -3.95 -9.37 1.43
C ILE A 237 -4.80 -10.15 0.42
N ILE A 238 -5.90 -9.55 -0.04
CA ILE A 238 -6.81 -10.14 -1.03
C ILE A 238 -6.06 -10.51 -2.32
N CYS A 239 -5.12 -9.68 -2.76
CA CYS A 239 -4.29 -9.95 -3.93
C CYS A 239 -3.55 -11.31 -3.83
N SER A 240 -2.94 -11.60 -2.67
CA SER A 240 -2.29 -12.90 -2.44
C SER A 240 -3.29 -14.06 -2.36
N LEU A 241 -4.47 -13.83 -1.79
CA LEU A 241 -5.55 -14.84 -1.76
C LEU A 241 -6.11 -15.12 -3.16
N VAL A 242 -6.27 -14.11 -4.01
CA VAL A 242 -6.69 -14.25 -5.41
C VAL A 242 -5.65 -15.04 -6.21
N LEU A 243 -4.37 -14.86 -5.95
CA LEU A 243 -3.30 -15.68 -6.57
C LEU A 243 -3.49 -17.16 -6.23
N ASN A 244 -4.00 -17.48 -5.03
CA ASN A 244 -4.28 -18.83 -4.53
C ASN A 244 -3.09 -19.78 -4.71
N PRO A 245 -1.90 -19.44 -4.17
CA PRO A 245 -0.69 -20.25 -4.33
C PRO A 245 -0.85 -21.63 -3.70
N GLN A 246 -0.27 -22.66 -4.34
CA GLN A 246 -0.35 -24.04 -3.85
C GLN A 246 1.02 -24.53 -3.36
N PRO A 247 1.07 -25.38 -2.33
CA PRO A 247 2.32 -26.02 -1.90
C PRO A 247 3.01 -26.74 -3.06
N GLY A 248 4.34 -26.58 -3.17
CA GLY A 248 5.17 -27.22 -4.18
C GLY A 248 5.31 -26.43 -5.50
N GLU A 249 4.56 -25.36 -5.72
CA GLU A 249 4.65 -24.53 -6.92
C GLU A 249 5.93 -23.67 -6.94
N THR A 250 6.32 -23.26 -8.15
CA THR A 250 7.33 -22.22 -8.39
C THR A 250 6.64 -20.92 -8.77
N ILE A 251 6.74 -19.92 -7.90
CA ILE A 251 6.01 -18.65 -8.03
C ILE A 251 6.97 -17.48 -8.21
N LEU A 252 6.62 -16.55 -9.09
CA LEU A 252 7.36 -15.30 -9.29
C LEU A 252 6.58 -14.11 -8.71
N ASP A 253 7.25 -13.33 -7.85
CA ASP A 253 6.82 -11.98 -7.45
C ASP A 253 7.74 -10.96 -8.15
N MET A 254 7.21 -10.27 -9.17
CA MET A 254 8.01 -9.47 -10.09
C MET A 254 8.44 -8.11 -9.53
N CYS A 255 7.76 -7.59 -8.51
CA CYS A 255 8.02 -6.27 -7.91
C CYS A 255 7.87 -6.37 -6.39
N ALA A 256 8.65 -7.25 -5.77
CA ALA A 256 8.36 -7.85 -4.48
C ALA A 256 8.48 -6.92 -3.26
N ALA A 257 9.39 -5.92 -3.30
CA ALA A 257 9.65 -5.13 -2.10
C ALA A 257 8.46 -4.22 -1.69
N PRO A 258 8.15 -4.17 -0.39
CA PRO A 258 8.95 -4.54 0.79
C PRO A 258 8.83 -6.01 1.25
N GLY A 259 8.10 -6.88 0.54
CA GLY A 259 8.01 -8.30 0.82
C GLY A 259 6.71 -8.79 1.48
N ASN A 260 5.77 -7.91 1.82
CA ASN A 260 4.55 -8.28 2.54
C ASN A 260 3.65 -9.27 1.76
N LYS A 261 3.55 -9.12 0.43
CA LYS A 261 2.82 -10.08 -0.41
C LYS A 261 3.62 -11.37 -0.59
N THR A 262 4.93 -11.27 -0.78
CA THR A 262 5.84 -12.41 -0.94
C THR A 262 5.81 -13.34 0.27
N THR A 263 5.90 -12.78 1.51
CA THR A 263 5.80 -13.58 2.75
C THR A 263 4.40 -14.14 2.94
N HIS A 264 3.35 -13.44 2.52
CA HIS A 264 2.00 -13.99 2.53
C HIS A 264 1.83 -15.17 1.57
N ILE A 265 2.42 -15.10 0.39
CA ILE A 265 2.46 -16.23 -0.57
C ILE A 265 3.18 -17.42 0.07
N SER A 266 4.34 -17.21 0.71
CA SER A 266 5.09 -18.26 1.43
C SER A 266 4.23 -18.92 2.51
N PHE A 267 3.54 -18.11 3.32
CA PHE A 267 2.62 -18.61 4.34
C PHE A 267 1.49 -19.47 3.74
N LEU A 268 0.84 -19.00 2.67
CA LEU A 268 -0.23 -19.75 1.98
C LEU A 268 0.27 -21.06 1.36
N MET A 269 1.52 -21.10 0.90
CA MET A 269 2.21 -22.30 0.42
C MET A 269 2.69 -23.22 1.55
N LYS A 270 2.51 -22.85 2.82
CA LYS A 270 3.02 -23.58 4.00
C LYS A 270 4.55 -23.76 3.96
N GLY A 271 5.28 -22.78 3.39
CA GLY A 271 6.72 -22.84 3.22
C GLY A 271 7.21 -23.87 2.18
N GLN A 272 6.30 -24.51 1.42
CA GLN A 272 6.64 -25.56 0.45
C GLN A 272 6.68 -25.01 -0.97
N GLY A 273 7.69 -25.39 -1.77
CA GLY A 273 7.91 -24.88 -3.12
C GLY A 273 8.96 -23.77 -3.16
N THR A 274 8.97 -22.96 -4.21
CA THR A 274 9.95 -21.90 -4.39
C THR A 274 9.28 -20.58 -4.79
N ILE A 275 9.65 -19.49 -4.14
CA ILE A 275 9.23 -18.14 -4.52
C ILE A 275 10.46 -17.36 -4.98
N ILE A 276 10.42 -16.89 -6.21
CA ILE A 276 11.41 -15.96 -6.76
C ILE A 276 10.85 -14.54 -6.59
N ALA A 277 11.60 -13.71 -5.88
CA ALA A 277 11.21 -12.32 -5.59
C ALA A 277 12.19 -11.36 -6.28
N LEU A 278 11.70 -10.57 -7.23
CA LEU A 278 12.52 -9.59 -7.96
C LEU A 278 12.22 -8.17 -7.46
N GLU A 279 13.24 -7.38 -7.27
CA GLU A 279 13.15 -5.95 -6.99
C GLU A 279 14.35 -5.23 -7.62
N LYS A 280 14.06 -4.18 -8.38
CA LYS A 280 15.10 -3.42 -9.11
C LYS A 280 15.97 -2.55 -8.20
N ASN A 281 15.42 -2.06 -7.08
CA ASN A 281 16.12 -1.16 -6.17
C ASN A 281 16.91 -1.93 -5.11
N SER A 282 18.25 -1.83 -5.17
CA SER A 282 19.16 -2.52 -4.26
C SER A 282 18.92 -2.18 -2.78
N GLY A 283 18.61 -0.93 -2.46
CA GLY A 283 18.32 -0.52 -1.08
C GLY A 283 17.02 -1.12 -0.52
N LYS A 284 16.03 -1.38 -1.39
CA LYS A 284 14.82 -2.10 -1.00
C LYS A 284 15.11 -3.60 -0.82
N VAL A 285 15.93 -4.19 -1.70
CA VAL A 285 16.36 -5.59 -1.60
C VAL A 285 17.06 -5.86 -0.27
N ILE A 286 18.01 -5.01 0.12
CA ILE A 286 18.71 -5.16 1.40
C ILE A 286 17.72 -5.18 2.57
N ARG A 287 16.79 -4.20 2.61
CA ARG A 287 15.78 -4.12 3.67
C ARG A 287 14.80 -5.29 3.67
N PHE A 288 14.50 -5.84 2.50
CA PHE A 288 13.65 -7.03 2.40
C PHE A 288 14.39 -8.25 2.95
N LYS A 289 15.65 -8.48 2.55
CA LYS A 289 16.49 -9.58 3.05
C LYS A 289 16.70 -9.52 4.57
N GLU A 290 16.84 -8.32 5.15
CA GLU A 290 16.96 -8.12 6.60
C GLU A 290 15.70 -8.56 7.40
N LYS A 291 14.54 -8.61 6.76
CA LYS A 291 13.24 -8.90 7.39
C LYS A 291 12.65 -10.25 7.02
N CYS A 292 13.14 -10.88 5.97
CA CYS A 292 12.62 -12.13 5.44
C CYS A 292 13.49 -13.29 5.91
N ASN A 293 12.86 -14.22 6.66
CA ASN A 293 13.51 -15.43 7.16
C ASN A 293 12.97 -16.71 6.50
N ASP A 294 12.08 -16.58 5.50
CA ASP A 294 11.47 -17.72 4.82
C ASP A 294 12.47 -18.36 3.85
N GLU A 295 12.85 -19.61 4.11
CA GLU A 295 13.88 -20.35 3.34
C GLU A 295 13.47 -20.62 1.89
N ASN A 296 12.16 -20.67 1.61
CA ASN A 296 11.61 -20.91 0.28
C ASN A 296 11.54 -19.64 -0.59
N ILE A 297 11.98 -18.47 -0.08
CA ILE A 297 12.01 -17.19 -0.80
C ILE A 297 13.44 -16.87 -1.25
N LYS A 298 13.64 -16.79 -2.55
CA LYS A 298 14.91 -16.34 -3.18
C LYS A 298 14.75 -14.90 -3.68
N ILE A 299 15.49 -13.97 -3.07
CA ILE A 299 15.37 -12.52 -3.35
C ILE A 299 16.53 -12.03 -4.21
N PHE A 300 16.22 -11.45 -5.38
CA PHE A 300 17.19 -10.94 -6.35
C PHE A 300 17.00 -9.45 -6.61
N CYS A 301 18.14 -8.74 -6.70
CA CYS A 301 18.18 -7.37 -7.22
C CYS A 301 18.20 -7.43 -8.74
N TYR A 302 17.03 -7.34 -9.39
CA TYR A 302 16.91 -7.54 -10.82
C TYR A 302 15.79 -6.72 -11.45
N ASP A 303 15.97 -6.29 -12.69
CA ASP A 303 14.94 -5.62 -13.48
C ASP A 303 14.03 -6.67 -14.13
N ALA A 304 12.82 -6.80 -13.60
CA ALA A 304 11.86 -7.81 -14.03
C ALA A 304 11.44 -7.69 -15.52
N THR A 305 11.60 -6.52 -16.14
CA THR A 305 11.38 -6.38 -17.60
C THR A 305 12.39 -7.19 -18.44
N LYS A 306 13.50 -7.62 -17.84
CA LYS A 306 14.60 -8.39 -18.46
C LYS A 306 14.66 -9.82 -17.94
N ALA A 307 13.62 -10.29 -17.25
CA ALA A 307 13.64 -11.58 -16.58
C ALA A 307 13.45 -12.78 -17.52
N VAL A 308 13.21 -12.54 -18.81
CA VAL A 308 13.09 -13.57 -19.85
C VAL A 308 14.43 -13.74 -20.56
N ILE A 309 14.84 -14.99 -20.82
CA ILE A 309 16.03 -15.28 -21.64
C ILE A 309 15.73 -14.97 -23.11
N GLU A 310 16.51 -14.08 -23.72
CA GLU A 310 16.33 -13.64 -25.11
C GLU A 310 17.20 -14.41 -26.13
N GLN A 311 18.14 -15.23 -25.68
CA GLN A 311 19.10 -15.97 -26.57
C GLN A 311 19.26 -17.42 -26.14
N GLU A 312 19.13 -18.34 -27.09
CA GLU A 312 19.24 -19.80 -26.89
C GLU A 312 20.62 -20.31 -26.42
N HIS A 313 21.68 -19.47 -26.39
CA HIS A 313 23.04 -19.88 -26.12
C HIS A 313 23.56 -19.56 -24.71
N ILE A 314 22.76 -19.07 -23.83
CA ILE A 314 23.16 -18.91 -22.43
C ILE A 314 22.79 -20.21 -21.71
N SER A 315 23.79 -21.09 -21.47
CA SER A 315 23.59 -22.22 -20.56
C SER A 315 23.34 -21.69 -19.15
N VAL A 316 22.06 -21.48 -18.84
CA VAL A 316 21.68 -20.90 -17.57
C VAL A 316 21.41 -22.04 -16.59
N HIS A 317 22.44 -22.49 -15.92
CA HIS A 317 22.35 -23.26 -14.68
C HIS A 317 22.54 -22.34 -13.47
N THR A 318 21.88 -21.19 -13.45
CA THR A 318 21.92 -20.30 -12.30
C THR A 318 20.57 -20.35 -11.59
N ASP A 319 20.60 -20.45 -10.28
CA ASP A 319 19.40 -20.39 -9.41
C ASP A 319 18.69 -19.02 -9.45
N GLY A 320 19.02 -18.13 -10.38
CA GLY A 320 18.55 -16.74 -10.46
C GLY A 320 18.16 -16.28 -11.87
N PRO A 321 17.62 -15.06 -12.00
CA PRO A 321 17.16 -14.49 -13.28
C PRO A 321 18.33 -14.20 -14.25
N PRO A 322 18.10 -14.27 -15.59
CA PRO A 322 16.80 -14.46 -16.27
C PRO A 322 16.37 -15.93 -16.34
N TYR A 323 15.09 -16.18 -16.67
CA TYR A 323 14.47 -17.49 -16.75
C TYR A 323 13.97 -17.78 -18.17
N GLU A 324 13.81 -19.07 -18.49
CA GLU A 324 13.16 -19.54 -19.71
C GLU A 324 11.68 -19.16 -19.74
N GLU A 325 11.09 -19.14 -20.93
CA GLU A 325 9.64 -19.01 -21.08
C GLU A 325 8.91 -20.18 -20.40
N ASP A 326 7.68 -19.97 -20.00
CA ASP A 326 6.82 -20.98 -19.38
C ASP A 326 7.43 -21.65 -18.12
N TYR A 327 8.14 -20.87 -17.31
CA TYR A 327 8.87 -21.37 -16.14
C TYR A 327 8.04 -21.39 -14.85
N PHE A 328 7.14 -20.40 -14.64
CA PHE A 328 6.43 -20.21 -13.38
C PHE A 328 5.00 -20.72 -13.42
N ASP A 329 4.58 -21.39 -12.36
CA ASP A 329 3.20 -21.87 -12.17
C ASP A 329 2.23 -20.70 -11.91
N ARG A 330 2.69 -19.72 -11.14
CA ARG A 330 1.97 -18.47 -10.85
C ARG A 330 2.91 -17.27 -10.88
N ILE A 331 2.34 -16.14 -11.23
CA ILE A 331 3.05 -14.85 -11.20
C ILE A 331 2.20 -13.81 -10.49
N LEU A 332 2.81 -13.14 -9.51
CA LEU A 332 2.29 -11.89 -8.95
C LEU A 332 3.00 -10.72 -9.64
N LEU A 333 2.22 -9.88 -10.30
CA LEU A 333 2.68 -8.61 -10.87
C LEU A 333 2.02 -7.45 -10.11
N ASP A 334 2.53 -7.18 -8.89
CA ASP A 334 2.19 -5.97 -8.12
C ASP A 334 3.05 -4.81 -8.62
N THR A 335 2.63 -4.21 -9.71
CA THR A 335 3.48 -3.37 -10.55
C THR A 335 3.75 -1.99 -9.92
N PRO A 336 4.91 -1.37 -10.18
CA PRO A 336 5.10 0.05 -9.93
C PRO A 336 4.00 0.87 -10.58
N CYS A 337 3.39 1.79 -9.83
CA CYS A 337 2.25 2.57 -10.26
C CYS A 337 2.28 3.98 -9.66
N SER A 338 1.35 4.84 -10.06
CA SER A 338 1.24 6.21 -9.55
C SER A 338 0.92 6.31 -8.06
N ALA A 339 0.50 5.22 -7.42
CA ALA A 339 0.13 5.13 -6.01
C ALA A 339 -0.97 6.12 -5.57
N LEU A 340 -1.82 6.57 -6.50
CA LEU A 340 -2.91 7.52 -6.22
C LEU A 340 -4.04 6.90 -5.39
N GLY A 341 -3.98 5.60 -5.11
CA GLY A 341 -4.90 4.92 -4.21
C GLY A 341 -4.48 4.98 -2.73
N GLN A 342 -3.25 5.36 -2.42
CA GLN A 342 -2.82 5.49 -1.03
C GLN A 342 -3.55 6.64 -0.34
N ARG A 343 -3.96 6.45 0.95
CA ARG A 343 -4.60 7.49 1.75
C ARG A 343 -4.29 7.38 3.25
N PRO A 344 -4.32 8.46 4.03
CA PRO A 344 -4.49 9.81 3.52
C PRO A 344 -3.27 10.27 2.72
N GLN A 345 -3.50 11.07 1.68
CA GLN A 345 -2.44 11.82 1.01
C GLN A 345 -2.52 13.27 1.47
N LEU A 346 -1.50 13.74 2.18
CA LEU A 346 -1.45 15.11 2.69
C LEU A 346 -0.83 16.08 1.69
N TYR A 347 0.06 15.56 0.84
CA TYR A 347 0.77 16.32 -0.19
C TYR A 347 1.33 15.37 -1.23
N ASN A 348 1.06 15.67 -2.51
CA ASN A 348 1.54 14.88 -3.63
C ASN A 348 2.12 15.78 -4.71
N THR A 349 3.33 15.46 -5.16
CA THR A 349 4.09 16.24 -6.17
C THR A 349 4.13 15.58 -7.52
N ILE A 350 3.36 14.51 -7.75
CA ILE A 350 3.33 13.82 -9.03
C ILE A 350 3.05 14.80 -10.17
N THR A 351 3.73 14.63 -11.29
CA THR A 351 3.52 15.41 -12.50
C THR A 351 2.80 14.57 -13.55
N SER A 352 2.16 15.21 -14.56
CA SER A 352 1.53 14.50 -15.68
C SER A 352 2.51 13.59 -16.40
N ALA A 353 3.76 14.02 -16.57
CA ALA A 353 4.80 13.21 -17.23
C ALA A 353 5.10 11.94 -16.43
N GLN A 354 5.23 12.05 -15.11
CA GLN A 354 5.41 10.89 -14.23
C GLN A 354 4.19 9.96 -14.27
N LEU A 355 2.97 10.52 -14.18
CA LEU A 355 1.74 9.73 -14.23
C LEU A 355 1.65 8.92 -15.53
N ARG A 356 1.92 9.55 -16.67
CA ARG A 356 1.89 8.86 -17.98
C ARG A 356 3.01 7.84 -18.16
N SER A 357 4.12 7.94 -17.42
CA SER A 357 5.27 7.03 -17.58
C SER A 357 5.02 5.63 -17.03
N TYR A 358 4.03 5.44 -16.14
CA TYR A 358 3.76 4.14 -15.54
C TYR A 358 3.20 3.12 -16.54
N VAL A 359 2.26 3.50 -17.39
CA VAL A 359 1.60 2.56 -18.32
C VAL A 359 2.59 1.85 -19.27
N PRO A 360 3.56 2.53 -19.92
CA PRO A 360 4.57 1.85 -20.72
C PRO A 360 5.41 0.85 -19.93
N LEU A 361 5.83 1.19 -18.70
CA LEU A 361 6.56 0.30 -17.82
C LEU A 361 5.72 -0.93 -17.44
N GLN A 362 4.46 -0.71 -17.07
CA GLN A 362 3.52 -1.77 -16.71
C GLN A 362 3.28 -2.74 -17.88
N ARG A 363 3.16 -2.23 -19.11
CA ARG A 363 3.05 -3.06 -20.32
C ARG A 363 4.30 -3.91 -20.53
N SER A 364 5.50 -3.35 -20.34
CA SER A 364 6.75 -4.11 -20.47
C SER A 364 6.87 -5.23 -19.42
N LEU A 365 6.51 -4.93 -18.16
CA LEU A 365 6.45 -5.92 -17.09
C LEU A 365 5.42 -7.01 -17.37
N PHE A 366 4.23 -6.63 -17.83
CA PHE A 366 3.15 -7.56 -18.17
C PHE A 366 3.54 -8.50 -19.31
N THR A 367 4.21 -7.97 -20.35
CA THR A 367 4.74 -8.78 -21.46
C THR A 367 5.74 -9.84 -20.97
N ALA A 368 6.68 -9.45 -20.10
CA ALA A 368 7.62 -10.39 -19.49
C ALA A 368 6.89 -11.44 -18.63
N ALA A 369 5.88 -11.02 -17.86
CA ALA A 369 5.07 -11.94 -17.05
C ALA A 369 4.35 -13.00 -17.89
N VAL A 370 3.73 -12.62 -19.01
CA VAL A 370 3.02 -13.58 -19.90
C VAL A 370 3.98 -14.62 -20.51
N ARG A 371 5.18 -14.19 -20.92
CA ARG A 371 6.19 -15.10 -21.47
C ARG A 371 6.71 -16.10 -20.41
N LEU A 372 6.90 -15.64 -19.17
CA LEU A 372 7.39 -16.45 -18.07
C LEU A 372 6.35 -17.41 -17.47
N LEU A 373 5.06 -17.14 -17.71
CA LEU A 373 3.96 -17.90 -17.15
C LEU A 373 3.73 -19.19 -17.94
N LYS A 374 3.71 -20.35 -17.26
CA LYS A 374 3.36 -21.64 -17.86
C LYS A 374 1.98 -21.62 -18.50
N PRO A 375 1.74 -22.45 -19.56
CA PRO A 375 0.39 -22.80 -19.97
C PRO A 375 -0.44 -23.29 -18.76
N LYS A 376 -1.69 -22.86 -18.66
CA LYS A 376 -2.57 -23.06 -17.49
C LYS A 376 -2.08 -22.41 -16.19
N GLY A 377 -1.06 -21.56 -16.24
CA GLY A 377 -0.59 -20.75 -15.13
C GLY A 377 -1.54 -19.62 -14.78
N THR A 378 -1.38 -19.04 -13.60
CA THR A 378 -2.19 -17.90 -13.11
C THR A 378 -1.33 -16.67 -12.95
N LEU A 379 -1.74 -15.55 -13.55
CA LEU A 379 -1.15 -14.22 -13.37
C LEU A 379 -2.12 -13.34 -12.58
N VAL A 380 -1.67 -12.80 -11.46
CA VAL A 380 -2.41 -11.73 -10.77
C VAL A 380 -1.69 -10.41 -11.00
N TYR A 381 -2.39 -9.49 -11.66
CA TYR A 381 -1.98 -8.11 -11.84
C TYR A 381 -2.61 -7.25 -10.75
N SER A 382 -1.82 -6.38 -10.13
CA SER A 382 -2.34 -5.45 -9.11
C SER A 382 -1.63 -4.11 -9.12
N THR A 383 -2.33 -3.07 -8.67
CA THR A 383 -1.82 -1.73 -8.46
C THR A 383 -2.41 -1.12 -7.19
N CYS A 384 -1.68 -0.19 -6.57
CA CYS A 384 -2.20 0.65 -5.50
C CYS A 384 -2.63 2.04 -6.01
N THR A 385 -3.17 2.10 -7.23
CA THR A 385 -3.70 3.34 -7.84
C THR A 385 -5.18 3.22 -8.17
N VAL A 386 -5.79 4.35 -8.52
CA VAL A 386 -7.21 4.48 -8.87
C VAL A 386 -7.44 4.90 -10.32
N THR A 387 -6.38 5.10 -11.09
CA THR A 387 -6.48 5.51 -12.49
C THR A 387 -7.06 4.41 -13.38
N ILE A 388 -7.80 4.79 -14.40
CA ILE A 388 -8.34 3.86 -15.38
C ILE A 388 -7.23 3.33 -16.29
N ALA A 389 -6.30 4.20 -16.70
CA ALA A 389 -5.23 3.86 -17.62
C ALA A 389 -4.29 2.76 -17.09
N GLU A 390 -3.99 2.79 -15.78
CA GLU A 390 -3.12 1.79 -15.13
C GLU A 390 -3.89 0.51 -14.72
N ASN A 391 -5.21 0.55 -14.69
CA ASN A 391 -6.10 -0.53 -14.22
C ASN A 391 -6.88 -1.15 -15.38
N GLU A 392 -8.14 -0.78 -15.56
CA GLU A 392 -9.01 -1.34 -16.60
C GLU A 392 -8.45 -1.16 -18.01
N GLY A 393 -7.85 0.00 -18.29
CA GLY A 393 -7.23 0.28 -19.58
C GLY A 393 -6.02 -0.60 -19.87
N LEU A 394 -5.24 -0.98 -18.84
CA LEU A 394 -4.14 -1.93 -19.00
C LEU A 394 -4.66 -3.34 -19.26
N ILE A 395 -5.70 -3.77 -18.54
CA ILE A 395 -6.30 -5.10 -18.75
C ILE A 395 -6.96 -5.21 -20.12
N ALA A 396 -7.66 -4.15 -20.59
CA ALA A 396 -8.20 -4.09 -21.95
C ALA A 396 -7.10 -4.26 -23.00
N TRP A 397 -5.96 -3.55 -22.82
CA TRP A 397 -4.79 -3.71 -23.68
C TRP A 397 -4.23 -5.14 -23.62
N ALA A 398 -4.10 -5.71 -22.42
CA ALA A 398 -3.52 -7.04 -22.22
C ALA A 398 -4.35 -8.14 -22.90
N LEU A 399 -5.68 -8.12 -22.75
CA LEU A 399 -6.58 -9.10 -23.41
C LEU A 399 -6.55 -8.98 -24.94
N LYS A 400 -6.34 -7.77 -25.46
CA LYS A 400 -6.17 -7.57 -26.92
C LYS A 400 -4.81 -8.05 -27.41
N GLN A 401 -3.74 -7.83 -26.62
CA GLN A 401 -2.37 -8.14 -27.00
C GLN A 401 -2.05 -9.62 -26.86
N PHE A 402 -2.65 -10.31 -25.88
CA PHE A 402 -2.40 -11.70 -25.53
C PHE A 402 -3.70 -12.50 -25.57
N PRO A 403 -4.12 -12.98 -26.74
CA PRO A 403 -5.38 -13.72 -26.90
C PRO A 403 -5.41 -15.05 -26.13
N GLU A 404 -4.24 -15.56 -25.72
CA GLU A 404 -4.09 -16.73 -24.85
C GLU A 404 -4.48 -16.47 -23.40
N LEU A 405 -4.74 -15.21 -22.99
CA LEU A 405 -5.15 -14.89 -21.64
C LEU A 405 -6.67 -14.77 -21.54
N THR A 406 -7.22 -15.29 -20.46
CA THR A 406 -8.61 -15.11 -20.07
C THR A 406 -8.70 -14.55 -18.65
N LEU A 407 -9.70 -13.68 -18.38
CA LEU A 407 -9.98 -13.20 -17.03
C LEU A 407 -10.74 -14.25 -16.24
N GLU A 408 -10.27 -14.56 -15.04
CA GLU A 408 -10.99 -15.29 -14.00
C GLU A 408 -11.57 -14.30 -12.96
N SER A 409 -12.72 -14.68 -12.38
CA SER A 409 -13.38 -13.86 -11.36
C SER A 409 -12.54 -13.83 -10.07
N ALA A 410 -12.03 -12.66 -9.70
CA ALA A 410 -11.31 -12.50 -8.45
C ALA A 410 -12.18 -12.81 -7.22
N SER A 411 -13.50 -12.51 -7.28
CA SER A 411 -14.44 -12.81 -6.19
C SER A 411 -14.67 -14.29 -6.00
N GLU A 412 -14.83 -15.04 -7.10
CA GLU A 412 -15.03 -16.48 -7.03
C GLU A 412 -13.80 -17.18 -6.45
N ARG A 413 -12.59 -16.68 -6.75
CA ARG A 413 -11.35 -17.22 -6.19
C ARG A 413 -11.24 -17.06 -4.68
N ILE A 414 -11.74 -15.96 -4.12
CA ILE A 414 -11.79 -15.73 -2.66
C ILE A 414 -13.15 -16.08 -2.04
N LYS A 415 -14.11 -16.56 -2.84
CA LYS A 415 -15.45 -16.99 -2.43
C LYS A 415 -16.27 -15.89 -1.74
N THR A 416 -16.02 -14.64 -2.07
CA THR A 416 -16.78 -13.49 -1.55
C THR A 416 -16.73 -12.30 -2.51
N ASP A 417 -17.81 -11.53 -2.56
CA ASP A 417 -17.91 -10.27 -3.29
C ASP A 417 -17.96 -9.03 -2.38
N ARG A 418 -17.88 -9.25 -1.05
CA ARG A 418 -18.01 -8.17 -0.04
C ARG A 418 -16.85 -7.20 -0.03
N HIS A 419 -15.71 -7.55 -0.61
CA HIS A 419 -14.50 -6.74 -0.57
C HIS A 419 -14.18 -6.17 -1.94
N GLY A 420 -14.23 -4.84 -2.04
CA GLY A 420 -14.08 -4.09 -3.29
C GLY A 420 -15.34 -4.15 -4.17
N THR A 421 -15.28 -3.47 -5.29
CA THR A 421 -16.35 -3.38 -6.30
C THR A 421 -15.88 -3.99 -7.62
N PRO A 422 -16.77 -4.33 -8.55
CA PRO A 422 -16.39 -4.56 -9.94
C PRO A 422 -15.59 -3.40 -10.52
N GLY A 423 -14.77 -3.67 -11.53
CA GLY A 423 -14.09 -2.62 -12.29
C GLY A 423 -15.06 -1.84 -13.18
N TYR A 424 -14.54 -0.81 -13.83
CA TYR A 424 -15.29 -0.05 -14.82
C TYR A 424 -15.22 -0.69 -16.20
N THR A 425 -16.32 -0.66 -16.93
CA THR A 425 -16.32 -0.95 -18.37
C THR A 425 -15.62 0.20 -19.10
N VAL A 426 -14.72 -0.16 -20.01
CA VAL A 426 -13.98 0.75 -20.87
C VAL A 426 -13.83 0.14 -22.26
N ASP A 427 -13.36 0.91 -23.24
CA ASP A 427 -13.09 0.34 -24.56
C ASP A 427 -12.11 -0.84 -24.47
N GLY A 428 -12.53 -1.98 -25.00
CA GLY A 428 -11.77 -3.24 -24.96
C GLY A 428 -11.92 -4.06 -23.70
N LEU A 429 -12.66 -3.59 -22.68
CA LEU A 429 -13.02 -4.36 -21.49
C LEU A 429 -14.54 -4.34 -21.32
N THR A 430 -15.20 -5.44 -21.66
CA THR A 430 -16.67 -5.57 -21.60
C THR A 430 -17.18 -5.53 -20.16
N ASP A 431 -18.49 -5.27 -19.97
CA ASP A 431 -19.15 -5.31 -18.67
C ASP A 431 -18.98 -6.66 -17.96
N GLU A 432 -19.05 -7.76 -18.71
CA GLU A 432 -18.79 -9.10 -18.18
C GLU A 432 -17.37 -9.25 -17.63
N ASN A 433 -16.36 -8.76 -18.35
CA ASN A 433 -14.96 -8.80 -17.93
C ASN A 433 -14.68 -7.82 -16.79
N ALA A 434 -15.31 -6.64 -16.79
CA ALA A 434 -15.21 -5.67 -15.71
C ALA A 434 -15.72 -6.22 -14.36
N LYS A 435 -16.73 -7.10 -14.37
CA LYS A 435 -17.23 -7.80 -13.17
C LYS A 435 -16.24 -8.81 -12.58
N LYS A 436 -15.31 -9.32 -13.38
CA LYS A 436 -14.30 -10.31 -12.93
C LYS A 436 -13.13 -9.68 -12.17
N VAL A 437 -12.83 -8.41 -12.39
CA VAL A 437 -11.79 -7.69 -11.65
C VAL A 437 -12.33 -7.06 -10.36
N ARG A 438 -11.43 -6.68 -9.46
CA ARG A 438 -11.79 -5.98 -8.22
C ARG A 438 -11.11 -4.62 -8.14
N ARG A 439 -11.92 -3.63 -7.80
CA ARG A 439 -11.51 -2.25 -7.59
C ARG A 439 -11.82 -1.82 -6.15
N PHE A 440 -10.92 -1.08 -5.55
CA PHE A 440 -11.08 -0.44 -4.25
C PHE A 440 -10.91 1.06 -4.43
N GLY A 441 -11.82 1.82 -3.86
CA GLY A 441 -11.88 3.26 -4.05
C GLY A 441 -12.77 3.92 -3.00
N PRO A 442 -13.38 5.08 -3.33
CA PRO A 442 -14.26 5.81 -2.40
C PRO A 442 -15.44 4.99 -1.84
N GLU A 443 -15.88 3.97 -2.56
CA GLU A 443 -16.98 3.07 -2.18
C GLU A 443 -16.59 2.08 -1.07
N SER A 444 -15.30 1.92 -0.79
CA SER A 444 -14.78 1.02 0.24
C SER A 444 -13.97 1.79 1.29
N ASP A 445 -14.06 1.38 2.55
CA ASP A 445 -13.22 1.94 3.61
C ASP A 445 -11.83 1.29 3.64
N SER A 446 -11.11 1.40 2.53
CA SER A 446 -9.77 0.88 2.37
C SER A 446 -8.89 1.88 1.62
N VAL A 447 -7.68 1.50 1.28
CA VAL A 447 -6.86 2.22 0.28
C VAL A 447 -7.36 1.87 -1.12
N GLY A 448 -7.14 2.78 -2.08
CA GLY A 448 -7.41 2.49 -3.49
C GLY A 448 -6.47 1.41 -4.01
N PHE A 449 -7.06 0.47 -4.74
CA PHE A 449 -6.34 -0.69 -5.24
C PHE A 449 -7.09 -1.32 -6.42
N PHE A 450 -6.38 -2.11 -7.21
CA PHE A 450 -6.96 -2.86 -8.33
C PHE A 450 -6.37 -4.27 -8.39
N ILE A 451 -7.20 -5.27 -8.69
CA ILE A 451 -6.80 -6.67 -8.81
C ILE A 451 -7.47 -7.28 -10.03
N ALA A 452 -6.67 -7.88 -10.91
CA ALA A 452 -7.15 -8.71 -12.02
C ALA A 452 -6.45 -10.07 -11.99
N CYS A 453 -7.21 -11.13 -12.11
CA CYS A 453 -6.72 -12.50 -12.19
C CYS A 453 -6.86 -13.00 -13.62
N LEU A 454 -5.77 -13.46 -14.22
CA LEU A 454 -5.71 -13.97 -15.58
C LEU A 454 -5.19 -15.39 -15.59
N LYS A 455 -5.75 -16.19 -16.50
CA LYS A 455 -5.31 -17.56 -16.77
C LYS A 455 -4.71 -17.62 -18.17
N LYS A 456 -3.53 -18.21 -18.32
CA LYS A 456 -2.95 -18.51 -19.62
C LYS A 456 -3.59 -19.81 -20.13
N CYS A 457 -4.28 -19.72 -21.26
CA CYS A 457 -4.79 -20.90 -21.94
C CYS A 457 -3.60 -21.71 -22.54
N SER A 458 -3.88 -22.94 -22.92
CA SER A 458 -2.85 -23.80 -23.53
C SER A 458 -2.41 -23.29 -24.88
#